data_28ec0652e28b6963d4ac37f1f6a9d9d1
#
_entry.id   28ec0652e28b6963d4ac37f1f6a9d9d1
#
_cell.length_a   1.000
_cell.length_b   1.000
_cell.length_c   1.000
_cell.angle_alpha   90.00
_cell.angle_beta   90.00
_cell.angle_gamma   90.00
#
_symmetry.space_group_name_H-M   'P 1'
#
loop_
_entity.id
_entity.type
_entity.pdbx_description
1 polymer ?
#
loop_
_entity_poly.entity_id
_entity_poly.type
_entity_poly.pdbx_seq_one_letter_code
_entity_poly.pdbx_strand_id
1 'polypeptide(L)'
;TSPLYLSIKDKVKFIKGSVTSREDWLKAIDGQEAIIHLAAETGTGQSMYEIEKYVNTNIGGTALMLDILTNAKHNVKRVIVAESRAIYGEGKYYSPLLEKDVYPEERLDENMCKGEFECTYPNAGKLQLVATTEASKIHPSSVYGITKQVQGQLVHLVCPSIGIDAVSYRYQNVYGPGQSLSNPYTGILSIFSTRIKNGNEINIFEDGK
;
A
#
# COMPACT_ATOMS: atom_id res chain seq x y z
N THR A 1 -15.63 -17.46 -8.60
CA THR A 1 -15.67 -16.13 -9.27
C THR A 1 -16.33 -15.13 -8.33
N SER A 2 -15.74 -13.96 -8.14
CA SER A 2 -16.27 -12.93 -7.23
C SER A 2 -17.67 -12.46 -7.68
N PRO A 3 -18.67 -12.38 -6.78
CA PRO A 3 -19.97 -11.80 -7.10
C PRO A 3 -19.87 -10.37 -7.65
N LEU A 4 -18.91 -9.58 -7.14
CA LEU A 4 -18.66 -8.23 -7.61
C LEU A 4 -18.20 -8.23 -9.07
N TYR A 5 -17.28 -9.13 -9.46
CA TYR A 5 -16.88 -9.26 -10.86
C TYR A 5 -18.06 -9.62 -11.75
N LEU A 6 -18.92 -10.56 -11.33
CA LEU A 6 -20.11 -10.92 -12.09
C LEU A 6 -21.07 -9.76 -12.31
N SER A 7 -21.16 -8.83 -11.38
CA SER A 7 -22.06 -7.66 -11.47
C SER A 7 -21.56 -6.58 -12.45
N ILE A 8 -20.25 -6.59 -12.80
CA ILE A 8 -19.63 -5.57 -13.64
C ILE A 8 -19.10 -6.11 -14.98
N LYS A 9 -18.95 -7.43 -15.13
CA LYS A 9 -18.27 -8.06 -16.29
C LYS A 9 -18.79 -7.62 -17.65
N ASP A 10 -20.10 -7.37 -17.77
CA ASP A 10 -20.74 -6.95 -19.01
C ASP A 10 -20.75 -5.41 -19.18
N LYS A 11 -20.24 -4.67 -18.19
CA LYS A 11 -20.16 -3.20 -18.20
C LYS A 11 -18.74 -2.69 -18.43
N VAL A 12 -17.75 -3.57 -18.46
CA VAL A 12 -16.33 -3.23 -18.60
C VAL A 12 -15.67 -4.08 -19.68
N LYS A 13 -14.68 -3.50 -20.36
CA LYS A 13 -13.77 -4.25 -21.22
C LYS A 13 -12.71 -4.90 -20.34
N PHE A 14 -12.82 -6.19 -20.10
CA PHE A 14 -11.83 -6.92 -19.32
C PHE A 14 -10.62 -7.31 -20.18
N ILE A 15 -9.42 -6.92 -19.77
CA ILE A 15 -8.15 -7.30 -20.40
C ILE A 15 -7.35 -8.09 -19.36
N LYS A 16 -7.07 -9.35 -19.64
CA LYS A 16 -6.16 -10.16 -18.81
C LYS A 16 -4.73 -9.86 -19.25
N GLY A 17 -3.89 -9.36 -18.32
CA GLY A 17 -2.52 -8.99 -18.62
C GLY A 17 -1.69 -8.80 -17.35
N SER A 18 -0.44 -8.36 -17.53
CA SER A 18 0.51 -8.06 -16.46
C SER A 18 0.99 -6.61 -16.56
N VAL A 19 1.15 -5.95 -15.42
CA VAL A 19 1.75 -4.61 -15.36
C VAL A 19 3.25 -4.61 -15.72
N THR A 20 3.88 -5.79 -15.77
CA THR A 20 5.27 -5.94 -16.21
C THR A 20 5.39 -6.20 -17.72
N SER A 21 4.27 -6.21 -18.46
CA SER A 21 4.23 -6.41 -19.91
C SER A 21 3.90 -5.10 -20.63
N ARG A 22 4.81 -4.66 -21.50
CA ARG A 22 4.62 -3.47 -22.34
C ARG A 22 3.41 -3.60 -23.27
N GLU A 23 3.22 -4.77 -23.88
CA GLU A 23 2.11 -5.01 -24.81
C GLU A 23 0.77 -4.94 -24.07
N ASP A 24 0.68 -5.45 -22.85
CA ASP A 24 -0.54 -5.41 -22.08
C ASP A 24 -0.89 -3.99 -21.64
N TRP A 25 0.11 -3.19 -21.26
CA TRP A 25 -0.07 -1.78 -20.99
C TRP A 25 -0.59 -1.02 -22.23
N LEU A 26 0.03 -1.20 -23.39
CA LEU A 26 -0.41 -0.55 -24.63
C LEU A 26 -1.86 -0.89 -24.99
N LYS A 27 -2.29 -2.15 -24.79
CA LYS A 27 -3.68 -2.56 -24.97
C LYS A 27 -4.63 -1.93 -23.94
N ALA A 28 -4.15 -1.78 -22.68
CA ALA A 28 -4.99 -1.30 -21.58
C ALA A 28 -5.22 0.21 -21.64
N ILE A 29 -4.22 0.99 -22.05
CA ILE A 29 -4.30 2.47 -22.09
C ILE A 29 -4.92 3.01 -23.39
N ASP A 30 -5.08 2.17 -24.41
CA ASP A 30 -5.66 2.60 -25.69
C ASP A 30 -7.04 3.21 -25.52
N GLY A 31 -7.19 4.47 -25.93
CA GLY A 31 -8.42 5.25 -25.82
C GLY A 31 -8.81 5.68 -24.40
N GLN A 32 -7.98 5.42 -23.38
CA GLN A 32 -8.29 5.80 -21.99
C GLN A 32 -7.85 7.24 -21.68
N GLU A 33 -8.65 7.96 -20.88
CA GLU A 33 -8.34 9.32 -20.42
C GLU A 33 -7.78 9.36 -18.98
N ALA A 34 -7.98 8.29 -18.19
CA ALA A 34 -7.48 8.18 -16.83
C ALA A 34 -7.01 6.77 -16.50
N ILE A 35 -6.01 6.66 -15.65
CA ILE A 35 -5.51 5.40 -15.10
C ILE A 35 -5.71 5.41 -13.59
N ILE A 36 -6.35 4.36 -13.06
CA ILE A 36 -6.36 4.06 -11.62
C ILE A 36 -5.47 2.85 -11.42
N HIS A 37 -4.24 3.10 -11.00
CA HIS A 37 -3.20 2.09 -10.84
C HIS A 37 -3.26 1.44 -9.45
N LEU A 38 -4.01 0.34 -9.35
CA LEU A 38 -4.17 -0.44 -8.11
C LEU A 38 -3.32 -1.71 -8.10
N ALA A 39 -2.76 -2.09 -9.25
CA ALA A 39 -1.98 -3.32 -9.37
C ALA A 39 -0.68 -3.24 -8.57
N ALA A 40 -0.50 -4.18 -7.66
CA ALA A 40 0.70 -4.32 -6.84
C ALA A 40 0.74 -5.69 -6.16
N GLU A 41 1.94 -6.18 -5.88
CA GLU A 41 2.14 -7.17 -4.84
C GLU A 41 1.92 -6.50 -3.48
N THR A 42 1.21 -7.17 -2.56
CA THR A 42 0.81 -6.62 -1.25
C THR A 42 1.23 -7.56 -0.13
N GLY A 43 1.38 -7.02 1.08
CA GLY A 43 1.81 -7.80 2.24
C GLY A 43 3.20 -7.36 2.72
N THR A 44 3.23 -6.75 3.91
CA THR A 44 4.45 -6.19 4.50
C THR A 44 5.47 -7.30 4.81
N GLY A 45 5.07 -8.33 5.56
CA GLY A 45 5.97 -9.42 5.94
C GLY A 45 6.47 -10.21 4.73
N GLN A 46 5.59 -10.58 3.79
CA GLN A 46 5.97 -11.32 2.58
C GLN A 46 7.00 -10.58 1.74
N SER A 47 6.93 -9.26 1.69
CA SER A 47 7.86 -8.43 0.92
C SER A 47 9.31 -8.56 1.36
N MET A 48 9.55 -8.99 2.62
CA MET A 48 10.89 -9.11 3.19
C MET A 48 11.67 -10.35 2.68
N TYR A 49 10.99 -11.29 2.03
CA TYR A 49 11.61 -12.50 1.46
C TYR A 49 11.25 -12.76 -0.02
N GLU A 50 10.34 -11.98 -0.62
CA GLU A 50 10.04 -11.99 -2.06
C GLU A 50 10.45 -10.68 -2.74
N ILE A 51 11.60 -10.12 -2.39
CA ILE A 51 12.04 -8.75 -2.70
C ILE A 51 11.97 -8.45 -4.21
N GLU A 52 12.55 -9.32 -5.04
CA GLU A 52 12.56 -9.15 -6.49
C GLU A 52 11.17 -9.03 -7.08
N LYS A 53 10.25 -9.89 -6.66
CA LYS A 53 8.86 -9.90 -7.11
C LYS A 53 8.16 -8.57 -6.82
N TYR A 54 8.34 -8.05 -5.60
CA TYR A 54 7.76 -6.77 -5.20
C TYR A 54 8.34 -5.59 -5.97
N VAL A 55 9.65 -5.56 -6.14
CA VAL A 55 10.34 -4.50 -6.90
C VAL A 55 9.92 -4.54 -8.36
N ASN A 56 9.95 -5.71 -9.00
CA ASN A 56 9.59 -5.85 -10.41
C ASN A 56 8.13 -5.48 -10.68
N THR A 57 7.21 -5.93 -9.84
CA THR A 57 5.78 -5.65 -10.03
C THR A 57 5.45 -4.21 -9.69
N ASN A 58 5.81 -3.75 -8.48
CA ASN A 58 5.37 -2.45 -7.99
C ASN A 58 6.15 -1.31 -8.65
N ILE A 59 7.47 -1.34 -8.56
CA ILE A 59 8.32 -0.27 -9.14
C ILE A 59 8.44 -0.46 -10.64
N GLY A 60 8.83 -1.66 -11.11
CA GLY A 60 9.03 -1.94 -12.52
C GLY A 60 7.76 -1.75 -13.34
N GLY A 61 6.62 -2.27 -12.87
CA GLY A 61 5.32 -2.09 -13.53
C GLY A 61 4.89 -0.63 -13.61
N THR A 62 5.13 0.16 -12.57
CA THR A 62 4.86 1.60 -12.56
C THR A 62 5.81 2.36 -13.49
N ALA A 63 7.10 2.05 -13.45
CA ALA A 63 8.08 2.66 -14.33
C ALA A 63 7.76 2.37 -15.81
N LEU A 64 7.36 1.14 -16.14
CA LEU A 64 6.96 0.76 -17.48
C LEU A 64 5.72 1.53 -17.96
N MET A 65 4.71 1.71 -17.10
CA MET A 65 3.55 2.56 -17.39
C MET A 65 3.98 3.98 -17.74
N LEU A 66 4.82 4.58 -16.90
CA LEU A 66 5.29 5.96 -17.08
C LEU A 66 6.18 6.12 -18.33
N ASP A 67 7.03 5.14 -18.61
CA ASP A 67 7.81 5.11 -19.85
C ASP A 67 6.92 5.10 -21.10
N ILE A 68 5.84 4.33 -21.10
CA ILE A 68 4.87 4.31 -22.20
C ILE A 68 4.15 5.66 -22.30
N LEU A 69 3.70 6.23 -21.18
CA LEU A 69 3.04 7.54 -21.17
C LEU A 69 3.96 8.68 -21.63
N THR A 70 5.25 8.54 -21.45
CA THR A 70 6.24 9.53 -21.92
C THR A 70 6.53 9.40 -23.41
N ASN A 71 6.58 8.17 -23.95
CA ASN A 71 7.15 7.90 -25.26
C ASN A 71 6.16 7.44 -26.33
N ALA A 72 4.92 7.10 -25.95
CA ALA A 72 3.87 6.68 -26.88
C ALA A 72 2.72 7.68 -26.98
N LYS A 73 1.93 7.61 -28.06
CA LYS A 73 0.70 8.39 -28.18
C LYS A 73 -0.38 7.81 -27.28
N HIS A 74 -1.04 8.65 -26.51
CA HIS A 74 -2.15 8.28 -25.64
C HIS A 74 -3.09 9.47 -25.38
N ASN A 75 -4.25 9.22 -24.77
CA ASN A 75 -5.22 10.24 -24.37
C ASN A 75 -5.28 10.45 -22.84
N VAL A 76 -4.37 9.82 -22.07
CA VAL A 76 -4.37 9.86 -20.61
C VAL A 76 -4.07 11.28 -20.13
N LYS A 77 -4.95 11.80 -19.28
CA LYS A 77 -4.88 13.14 -18.65
C LYS A 77 -4.65 13.07 -17.15
N ARG A 78 -4.89 11.89 -16.53
CA ARG A 78 -4.78 11.70 -15.08
C ARG A 78 -4.33 10.30 -14.72
N VAL A 79 -3.41 10.22 -13.77
CA VAL A 79 -2.99 8.96 -13.12
C VAL A 79 -3.28 9.05 -11.64
N ILE A 80 -4.02 8.06 -11.13
CA ILE A 80 -4.26 7.86 -9.69
C ILE A 80 -3.52 6.60 -9.28
N VAL A 81 -2.60 6.69 -8.33
CA VAL A 81 -1.84 5.54 -7.81
C VAL A 81 -2.23 5.21 -6.38
N ALA A 82 -2.44 3.93 -6.11
CA ALA A 82 -2.61 3.44 -4.75
C ALA A 82 -1.25 3.38 -4.06
N GLU A 83 -0.98 4.32 -3.18
CA GLU A 83 0.10 4.30 -2.20
C GLU A 83 -0.38 3.59 -0.92
N SER A 84 0.34 3.63 0.18
CA SER A 84 -0.01 2.90 1.40
C SER A 84 0.45 3.65 2.65
N ARG A 85 -0.26 3.42 3.77
CA ARG A 85 0.21 3.84 5.09
C ARG A 85 1.58 3.22 5.47
N ALA A 86 1.94 2.10 4.84
CA ALA A 86 3.22 1.43 5.11
C ALA A 86 4.47 2.30 4.82
N ILE A 87 4.30 3.42 4.12
CA ILE A 87 5.39 4.40 3.92
C ILE A 87 5.76 5.15 5.21
N TYR A 88 4.90 5.12 6.24
CA TYR A 88 5.11 5.83 7.49
C TYR A 88 5.75 4.98 8.60
N GLY A 89 6.14 3.73 8.31
CA GLY A 89 6.70 2.82 9.31
C GLY A 89 5.79 2.65 10.52
N GLU A 90 6.31 2.84 11.72
CA GLU A 90 5.54 2.79 12.98
C GLU A 90 4.62 4.03 13.17
N GLY A 91 4.74 5.04 12.31
CA GLY A 91 3.88 6.22 12.37
C GLY A 91 4.43 7.35 13.24
N LYS A 92 3.52 8.26 13.59
CA LYS A 92 3.85 9.46 14.37
C LYS A 92 3.39 9.34 15.81
N TYR A 93 4.25 9.73 16.73
CA TYR A 93 3.99 9.78 18.17
C TYR A 93 4.36 11.16 18.72
N TYR A 94 3.80 11.53 19.86
CA TYR A 94 4.20 12.69 20.62
C TYR A 94 4.93 12.24 21.89
N SER A 95 6.06 12.87 22.19
CA SER A 95 6.76 12.68 23.45
C SER A 95 6.47 13.85 24.40
N PRO A 96 5.73 13.64 25.50
CA PRO A 96 5.54 14.70 26.50
C PRO A 96 6.84 15.14 27.16
N LEU A 97 7.83 14.25 27.28
CA LEU A 97 9.12 14.56 27.91
C LEU A 97 9.99 15.45 27.02
N LEU A 98 9.94 15.24 25.70
CA LEU A 98 10.69 16.03 24.72
C LEU A 98 9.87 17.21 24.14
N GLU A 99 8.58 17.27 24.49
CA GLU A 99 7.61 18.28 24.00
C GLU A 99 7.57 18.39 22.47
N LYS A 100 7.69 17.26 21.76
CA LYS A 100 7.68 17.23 20.29
C LYS A 100 7.15 15.92 19.71
N ASP A 101 6.79 16.01 18.41
CA ASP A 101 6.50 14.82 17.59
C ASP A 101 7.79 14.03 17.34
N VAL A 102 7.69 12.71 17.45
CA VAL A 102 8.78 11.75 17.22
C VAL A 102 8.30 10.63 16.28
N TYR A 103 9.23 9.98 15.63
CA TYR A 103 8.99 8.89 14.70
C TYR A 103 9.87 7.71 15.11
N PRO A 104 9.31 6.74 15.85
CA PRO A 104 10.02 5.57 16.31
C PRO A 104 10.56 4.74 15.14
N GLU A 105 11.71 4.12 15.37
CA GLU A 105 12.21 3.03 14.52
C GLU A 105 11.41 1.75 14.81
N GLU A 106 11.70 0.67 14.07
CA GLU A 106 11.06 -0.64 14.27
C GLU A 106 11.26 -1.14 15.70
N ARG A 107 10.25 -1.82 16.20
CA ARG A 107 10.33 -2.49 17.52
C ARG A 107 11.30 -3.65 17.45
N LEU A 108 12.12 -3.80 18.47
CA LEU A 108 13.14 -4.85 18.54
C LEU A 108 12.51 -6.19 18.96
N ASP A 109 12.86 -7.27 18.27
CA ASP A 109 12.41 -8.64 18.59
C ASP A 109 12.70 -9.01 20.05
N GLU A 110 13.86 -8.59 20.57
CA GLU A 110 14.25 -8.83 21.96
C GLU A 110 13.27 -8.22 22.98
N ASN A 111 12.71 -7.05 22.69
CA ASN A 111 11.73 -6.37 23.53
C ASN A 111 10.37 -7.06 23.41
N MET A 112 9.96 -7.37 22.19
CA MET A 112 8.72 -8.10 21.94
C MET A 112 8.71 -9.50 22.59
N CYS A 113 9.83 -10.21 22.59
CA CYS A 113 9.98 -11.49 23.31
C CYS A 113 9.83 -11.36 24.84
N LYS A 114 10.07 -10.17 25.39
CA LYS A 114 9.85 -9.87 26.82
C LYS A 114 8.44 -9.35 27.13
N GLY A 115 7.58 -9.22 26.11
CA GLY A 115 6.25 -8.64 26.23
C GLY A 115 6.22 -7.10 26.22
N GLU A 116 7.30 -6.47 25.74
CA GLU A 116 7.43 -5.02 25.62
C GLU A 116 7.06 -4.62 24.20
N PHE A 117 5.76 -4.43 23.92
CA PHE A 117 5.23 -4.18 22.57
C PHE A 117 5.13 -2.70 22.20
N GLU A 118 5.32 -1.79 23.17
CA GLU A 118 5.18 -0.35 22.92
C GLU A 118 6.37 0.19 22.09
N CYS A 119 6.07 1.12 21.18
CA CYS A 119 7.11 1.84 20.46
C CYS A 119 7.96 2.69 21.43
N THR A 120 9.25 2.73 21.21
CA THR A 120 10.18 3.52 21.99
C THR A 120 10.94 4.54 21.13
N TYR A 121 11.39 5.63 21.76
CA TYR A 121 12.25 6.61 21.12
C TYR A 121 13.31 7.11 22.13
N PRO A 122 14.55 7.31 21.71
CA PRO A 122 15.63 7.68 22.64
C PRO A 122 15.30 8.91 23.48
N ASN A 123 15.44 8.76 24.80
CA ASN A 123 15.20 9.81 25.80
C ASN A 123 13.79 10.42 25.79
N ALA A 124 12.80 9.74 25.20
CA ALA A 124 11.45 10.30 25.01
C ALA A 124 10.45 9.94 26.11
N GLY A 125 10.80 9.02 27.02
CA GLY A 125 9.87 8.47 27.98
C GLY A 125 8.71 7.72 27.31
N LYS A 126 7.54 7.70 27.95
CA LYS A 126 6.34 7.08 27.37
C LYS A 126 5.80 7.92 26.22
N LEU A 127 5.60 7.30 25.08
CA LEU A 127 5.04 7.95 23.88
C LEU A 127 3.51 7.97 23.90
N GLN A 128 2.94 8.96 23.25
CA GLN A 128 1.51 9.08 22.99
C GLN A 128 1.25 8.92 21.49
N LEU A 129 0.37 7.99 21.11
CA LEU A 129 -0.03 7.83 19.73
C LEU A 129 -0.80 9.09 19.27
N VAL A 130 -0.41 9.64 18.13
CA VAL A 130 -1.09 10.80 17.50
C VAL A 130 -1.39 10.51 16.04
N ALA A 131 -2.28 11.30 15.43
CA ALA A 131 -2.66 11.09 14.04
C ALA A 131 -1.46 11.21 13.09
N THR A 132 -1.25 10.17 12.27
CA THR A 132 -0.31 10.21 11.14
C THR A 132 -1.02 10.83 9.95
N THR A 133 -0.60 12.03 9.57
CA THR A 133 -1.14 12.79 8.45
C THR A 133 -0.24 12.70 7.23
N GLU A 134 -0.67 13.25 6.10
CA GLU A 134 0.12 13.29 4.86
C GLU A 134 1.43 14.09 5.01
N ALA A 135 1.49 15.02 5.97
CA ALA A 135 2.69 15.80 6.30
C ALA A 135 3.66 15.06 7.24
N SER A 136 3.29 13.87 7.74
CA SER A 136 4.15 13.08 8.62
C SER A 136 5.39 12.58 7.88
N LYS A 137 6.48 12.36 8.62
CA LYS A 137 7.73 11.83 8.07
C LYS A 137 7.49 10.48 7.39
N ILE A 138 7.98 10.35 6.16
CA ILE A 138 8.02 9.08 5.43
C ILE A 138 9.28 8.33 5.86
N HIS A 139 9.13 7.12 6.40
CA HIS A 139 10.22 6.25 6.87
C HIS A 139 9.78 4.78 6.84
N PRO A 140 9.60 4.21 5.63
CA PRO A 140 9.10 2.85 5.50
C PRO A 140 10.06 1.85 6.13
N SER A 141 9.50 0.85 6.80
CA SER A 141 10.20 -0.23 7.50
C SER A 141 10.10 -1.58 6.78
N SER A 142 9.64 -1.60 5.53
CA SER A 142 9.51 -2.81 4.74
C SER A 142 9.78 -2.57 3.27
N VAL A 143 10.15 -3.63 2.55
CA VAL A 143 10.30 -3.59 1.09
C VAL A 143 8.99 -3.14 0.42
N TYR A 144 7.84 -3.66 0.88
CA TYR A 144 6.54 -3.19 0.41
C TYR A 144 6.36 -1.68 0.60
N GLY A 145 6.63 -1.16 1.79
CA GLY A 145 6.54 0.28 2.07
C GLY A 145 7.43 1.10 1.15
N ILE A 146 8.70 0.67 0.96
CA ILE A 146 9.63 1.31 0.03
C ILE A 146 9.07 1.30 -1.40
N THR A 147 8.57 0.15 -1.88
CA THR A 147 8.02 0.07 -3.25
C THR A 147 6.82 1.00 -3.44
N LYS A 148 5.95 1.13 -2.44
CA LYS A 148 4.79 2.03 -2.49
C LYS A 148 5.20 3.50 -2.48
N GLN A 149 6.19 3.87 -1.67
CA GLN A 149 6.76 5.21 -1.69
C GLN A 149 7.35 5.55 -3.06
N VAL A 150 8.14 4.65 -3.65
CA VAL A 150 8.75 4.86 -4.96
C VAL A 150 7.69 4.99 -6.06
N GLN A 151 6.61 4.18 -6.03
CA GLN A 151 5.49 4.33 -6.98
C GLN A 151 4.91 5.75 -6.94
N GLY A 152 4.62 6.28 -5.75
CA GLY A 152 4.13 7.64 -5.57
C GLY A 152 5.12 8.69 -6.08
N GLN A 153 6.39 8.56 -5.71
CA GLN A 153 7.44 9.49 -6.14
C GLN A 153 7.60 9.52 -7.66
N LEU A 154 7.64 8.37 -8.33
CA LEU A 154 7.74 8.29 -9.79
C LEU A 154 6.54 8.95 -10.48
N VAL A 155 5.33 8.67 -10.02
CA VAL A 155 4.10 9.23 -10.59
C VAL A 155 4.07 10.74 -10.43
N HIS A 156 4.38 11.27 -9.23
CA HIS A 156 4.38 12.72 -8.98
C HIS A 156 5.54 13.47 -9.64
N LEU A 157 6.62 12.79 -10.00
CA LEU A 157 7.73 13.40 -10.74
C LEU A 157 7.44 13.42 -12.25
N VAL A 158 7.03 12.28 -12.81
CA VAL A 158 6.93 12.11 -14.27
C VAL A 158 5.63 12.67 -14.84
N CYS A 159 4.46 12.37 -14.24
CA CYS A 159 3.18 12.76 -14.81
C CYS A 159 3.06 14.29 -15.04
N PRO A 160 3.39 15.16 -14.06
CA PRO A 160 3.33 16.60 -14.27
C PRO A 160 4.30 17.09 -15.37
N SER A 161 5.46 16.47 -15.52
CA SER A 161 6.46 16.85 -16.53
C SER A 161 5.97 16.61 -17.99
N ILE A 162 4.99 15.73 -18.16
CA ILE A 162 4.36 15.41 -19.44
C ILE A 162 2.90 15.89 -19.53
N GLY A 163 2.47 16.78 -18.62
CA GLY A 163 1.15 17.39 -18.63
C GLY A 163 0.00 16.50 -18.16
N ILE A 164 0.30 15.45 -17.37
CA ILE A 164 -0.69 14.54 -16.78
C ILE A 164 -0.89 14.87 -15.30
N ASP A 165 -2.13 14.97 -14.84
CA ASP A 165 -2.45 15.11 -13.42
C ASP A 165 -2.05 13.85 -12.64
N ALA A 166 -1.45 14.02 -11.46
CA ALA A 166 -1.03 12.93 -10.58
C ALA A 166 -1.73 13.00 -9.22
N VAL A 167 -2.26 11.87 -8.76
CA VAL A 167 -2.85 11.74 -7.41
C VAL A 167 -2.36 10.43 -6.78
N SER A 168 -1.87 10.51 -5.53
CA SER A 168 -1.57 9.32 -4.72
C SER A 168 -2.51 9.21 -3.53
N TYR A 169 -3.17 8.08 -3.38
CA TYR A 169 -3.94 7.77 -2.17
C TYR A 169 -3.14 6.88 -1.24
N ARG A 170 -2.80 7.39 -0.06
CA ARG A 170 -2.12 6.65 1.01
C ARG A 170 -3.13 5.89 1.84
N TYR A 171 -3.56 4.75 1.30
CA TYR A 171 -4.59 3.95 1.93
C TYR A 171 -4.16 3.42 3.30
N GLN A 172 -5.02 3.59 4.28
CA GLN A 172 -5.03 2.86 5.53
C GLN A 172 -5.59 1.44 5.30
N ASN A 173 -6.07 0.76 6.34
CA ASN A 173 -6.70 -0.55 6.17
C ASN A 173 -8.04 -0.40 5.44
N VAL A 174 -8.11 -0.93 4.22
CA VAL A 174 -9.30 -0.86 3.38
C VAL A 174 -10.16 -2.10 3.61
N TYR A 175 -11.47 -1.90 3.79
CA TYR A 175 -12.44 -2.98 3.92
C TYR A 175 -13.76 -2.58 3.25
N GLY A 176 -14.57 -3.58 2.86
CA GLY A 176 -15.87 -3.32 2.27
C GLY A 176 -16.54 -4.58 1.72
N PRO A 177 -17.80 -4.45 1.28
CA PRO A 177 -18.53 -5.55 0.63
C PRO A 177 -17.78 -6.08 -0.59
N GLY A 178 -17.75 -7.40 -0.74
CA GLY A 178 -17.06 -8.07 -1.85
C GLY A 178 -15.57 -8.32 -1.65
N GLN A 179 -14.99 -7.94 -0.51
CA GLN A 179 -13.62 -8.27 -0.16
C GLN A 179 -13.42 -9.79 -0.11
N SER A 180 -12.24 -10.25 -0.56
CA SER A 180 -11.87 -11.67 -0.48
C SER A 180 -11.83 -12.16 0.96
N LEU A 181 -12.50 -13.27 1.23
CA LEU A 181 -12.50 -13.93 2.55
C LEU A 181 -11.29 -14.86 2.75
N SER A 182 -10.54 -15.13 1.69
CA SER A 182 -9.43 -16.07 1.67
C SER A 182 -8.04 -15.43 1.50
N ASN A 183 -7.97 -14.09 1.43
CA ASN A 183 -6.68 -13.40 1.34
C ASN A 183 -6.06 -13.23 2.73
N PRO A 184 -4.94 -13.89 3.06
CA PRO A 184 -4.34 -13.84 4.39
C PRO A 184 -3.60 -12.53 4.68
N TYR A 185 -3.33 -11.71 3.66
CA TYR A 185 -2.50 -10.50 3.79
C TYR A 185 -3.30 -9.20 3.90
N THR A 186 -4.56 -9.23 3.49
CA THR A 186 -5.43 -8.05 3.55
C THR A 186 -6.80 -8.46 4.08
N GLY A 187 -7.35 -7.67 4.97
CA GLY A 187 -8.73 -7.89 5.39
C GLY A 187 -8.89 -8.51 6.77
N ILE A 188 -8.15 -8.01 7.74
CA ILE A 188 -8.28 -8.43 9.13
C ILE A 188 -9.77 -8.45 9.60
N LEU A 189 -10.56 -7.46 9.21
CA LEU A 189 -11.99 -7.42 9.56
C LEU A 189 -12.79 -8.56 8.91
N SER A 190 -12.52 -8.88 7.64
CA SER A 190 -13.20 -10.00 6.98
C SER A 190 -12.77 -11.37 7.55
N ILE A 191 -11.49 -11.52 7.88
CA ILE A 191 -10.97 -12.73 8.52
C ILE A 191 -11.59 -12.92 9.90
N PHE A 192 -11.55 -11.91 10.76
CA PHE A 192 -12.11 -11.99 12.11
C PHE A 192 -13.62 -12.22 12.08
N SER A 193 -14.36 -11.46 11.26
CA SER A 193 -15.80 -11.66 11.10
C SER A 193 -16.15 -13.08 10.64
N THR A 194 -15.37 -13.64 9.69
CA THR A 194 -15.60 -15.00 9.20
C THR A 194 -15.28 -16.04 10.28
N ARG A 195 -14.18 -15.88 11.02
CA ARG A 195 -13.81 -16.78 12.11
C ARG A 195 -14.85 -16.76 13.22
N ILE A 196 -15.28 -15.58 13.68
CA ILE A 196 -16.33 -15.41 14.70
C ILE A 196 -17.63 -16.07 14.23
N LYS A 197 -18.07 -15.77 13.01
CA LYS A 197 -19.31 -16.35 12.45
C LYS A 197 -19.29 -17.88 12.41
N ASN A 198 -18.12 -18.48 12.18
CA ASN A 198 -17.94 -19.92 12.11
C ASN A 198 -17.60 -20.56 13.47
N GLY A 199 -17.62 -19.81 14.57
CA GLY A 199 -17.25 -20.31 15.91
C GLY A 199 -15.78 -20.65 16.07
N ASN A 200 -14.91 -20.15 15.22
CA ASN A 200 -13.46 -20.39 15.29
C ASN A 200 -12.79 -19.35 16.19
N GLU A 201 -11.75 -19.76 16.87
CA GLU A 201 -10.91 -18.86 17.68
C GLU A 201 -10.25 -17.78 16.83
N ILE A 202 -10.12 -16.56 17.40
CA ILE A 202 -9.35 -15.47 16.82
C ILE A 202 -7.94 -15.55 17.36
N ASN A 203 -6.96 -15.49 16.48
CA ASN A 203 -5.58 -15.34 16.86
C ASN A 203 -5.26 -13.84 17.07
N ILE A 204 -4.99 -13.46 18.29
CA ILE A 204 -4.59 -12.10 18.68
C ILE A 204 -3.06 -12.10 18.81
N PHE A 205 -2.43 -11.18 18.10
CA PHE A 205 -0.99 -10.98 18.19
C PHE A 205 -0.66 -9.97 19.28
N GLU A 206 0.50 -10.12 19.87
CA GLU A 206 1.00 -9.26 20.95
C GLU A 206 0.03 -9.21 22.15
N ASP A 207 -0.26 -8.02 22.67
CA ASP A 207 -1.23 -7.82 23.77
C ASP A 207 -2.63 -7.42 23.29
N GLY A 208 -2.83 -7.34 21.98
CA GLY A 208 -4.13 -7.03 21.36
C GLY A 208 -4.51 -5.56 21.36
N LYS A 209 -3.57 -4.65 21.66
CA LYS A 209 -3.79 -3.19 21.63
C LYS A 209 -3.45 -2.55 20.29
#